data_24cdd8ef67307270daf6935ff682aabf
#
_entry.id   24cdd8ef67307270daf6935ff682aabf
#
_cell.length_a   1.000
_cell.length_b   1.000
_cell.length_c   1.000
_cell.angle_alpha   90.00
_cell.angle_beta   90.00
_cell.angle_gamma   90.00
#
_symmetry.space_group_name_H-M   'P 1'
#
loop_
_entity.id
_entity.type
_entity.pdbx_description
1 polymer ?
#
loop_
_entity_poly.entity_id
_entity_poly.type
_entity_poly.pdbx_seq_one_letter_code
_entity_poly.pdbx_strand_id
1 'polypeptide(L)'
;MIRNIVLFKINEGLTRESPEVREGFELVKNLDREISEIRQWEVGWHVFDETPASYDFAVNSLFDDTAAFQRYFNHPAHLAAIAHWMHHASWVVVDMHI
;
A
#
# COMPACT_ATOMS: atom_id res chain seq x y z
N MET A 1 -3.53 14.75 12.37
CA MET A 1 -2.95 13.48 11.89
C MET A 1 -3.23 13.33 10.40
N ILE A 2 -2.47 12.49 9.74
CA ILE A 2 -2.62 12.21 8.30
C ILE A 2 -3.09 10.77 8.14
N ARG A 3 -4.22 10.59 7.45
CA ARG A 3 -4.71 9.28 6.99
C ARG A 3 -4.33 9.13 5.51
N ASN A 4 -3.65 8.04 5.18
CA ASN A 4 -3.27 7.72 3.80
C ASN A 4 -3.96 6.42 3.40
N ILE A 5 -4.70 6.45 2.30
CA ILE A 5 -5.39 5.29 1.78
C ILE A 5 -4.90 5.05 0.36
N VAL A 6 -4.44 3.83 0.09
CA VAL A 6 -3.95 3.41 -1.22
C VAL A 6 -4.73 2.20 -1.68
N LEU A 7 -5.20 2.23 -2.91
CA LEU A 7 -5.90 1.11 -3.53
C LEU A 7 -5.06 0.61 -4.72
N PHE A 8 -4.75 -0.68 -4.73
CA PHE A 8 -3.91 -1.29 -5.75
C PHE A 8 -4.74 -2.11 -6.72
N LYS A 9 -4.41 -1.96 -8.00
CA LYS A 9 -4.94 -2.79 -9.08
C LYS A 9 -3.80 -3.57 -9.71
N ILE A 10 -3.84 -4.89 -9.57
CA ILE A 10 -2.83 -5.78 -10.14
C ILE A 10 -2.94 -5.78 -11.66
N ASN A 11 -1.79 -5.77 -12.35
CA ASN A 11 -1.75 -5.78 -13.80
C ASN A 11 -2.42 -7.05 -14.38
N GLU A 12 -3.04 -6.89 -15.52
CA GLU A 12 -3.65 -8.00 -16.25
C GLU A 12 -2.63 -9.12 -16.47
N GLY A 13 -3.09 -10.37 -16.31
CA GLY A 13 -2.24 -11.54 -16.42
C GLY A 13 -1.62 -12.01 -15.11
N LEU A 14 -1.68 -11.20 -14.05
CA LEU A 14 -1.22 -11.57 -12.71
C LEU A 14 -2.42 -11.86 -11.79
N THR A 15 -2.18 -12.68 -10.78
CA THR A 15 -3.17 -13.03 -9.75
C THR A 15 -2.55 -12.92 -8.36
N ARG A 16 -3.36 -13.09 -7.32
CA ARG A 16 -2.89 -13.12 -5.92
C ARG A 16 -1.85 -14.21 -5.67
N GLU A 17 -1.87 -15.27 -6.46
CA GLU A 17 -0.97 -16.41 -6.34
C GLU A 17 0.32 -16.24 -7.14
N SER A 18 0.41 -15.23 -8.00
CA SER A 18 1.62 -14.95 -8.77
C SER A 18 2.79 -14.64 -7.83
N PRO A 19 3.99 -15.21 -8.04
CA PRO A 19 5.13 -15.01 -7.14
C PRO A 19 5.49 -13.54 -6.91
N GLU A 20 5.50 -12.72 -7.96
CA GLU A 20 5.81 -11.29 -7.86
C GLU A 20 4.74 -10.52 -7.07
N VAL A 21 3.47 -10.93 -7.13
CA VAL A 21 2.40 -10.32 -6.35
C VAL A 21 2.52 -10.71 -4.88
N ARG A 22 2.81 -11.96 -4.59
CA ARG A 22 3.01 -12.44 -3.21
C ARG A 22 4.21 -11.75 -2.57
N GLU A 23 5.31 -11.62 -3.29
CA GLU A 23 6.50 -10.91 -2.82
C GLU A 23 6.19 -9.45 -2.51
N GLY A 24 5.53 -8.76 -3.45
CA GLY A 24 5.17 -7.35 -3.28
C GLY A 24 4.19 -7.13 -2.12
N PHE A 25 3.24 -8.02 -1.94
CA PHE A 25 2.29 -7.94 -0.84
C PHE A 25 3.00 -8.07 0.51
N GLU A 26 3.97 -8.99 0.63
CA GLU A 26 4.76 -9.15 1.85
C GLU A 26 5.61 -7.91 2.14
N LEU A 27 6.20 -7.29 1.11
CA LEU A 27 6.92 -6.03 1.29
C LEU A 27 6.03 -4.96 1.90
N VAL A 28 4.83 -4.77 1.36
CA VAL A 28 3.88 -3.76 1.84
C VAL A 28 3.39 -4.12 3.25
N LYS A 29 3.02 -5.36 3.48
CA LYS A 29 2.46 -5.81 4.75
C LYS A 29 3.41 -5.59 5.92
N ASN A 30 4.72 -5.67 5.69
CA ASN A 30 5.72 -5.59 6.75
C ASN A 30 6.34 -4.20 6.91
N LEU A 31 5.87 -3.18 6.20
CA LEU A 31 6.44 -1.83 6.29
C LEU A 31 6.33 -1.23 7.69
N ASP A 32 5.29 -1.52 8.43
CA ASP A 32 5.11 -1.01 9.79
C ASP A 32 6.15 -1.54 10.78
N ARG A 33 6.80 -2.66 10.46
CA ARG A 33 7.89 -3.23 11.26
C ARG A 33 9.21 -2.47 11.06
N GLU A 34 9.37 -1.81 9.92
CA GLU A 34 10.60 -1.14 9.53
C GLU A 34 10.52 0.38 9.65
N ILE A 35 9.33 0.95 9.61
CA ILE A 35 9.12 2.40 9.56
C ILE A 35 8.38 2.85 10.81
N SER A 36 9.12 3.47 11.75
CA SER A 36 8.58 3.86 13.05
C SER A 36 7.56 5.00 12.98
N GLU A 37 7.51 5.76 11.88
CA GLU A 37 6.53 6.83 11.66
C GLU A 37 5.10 6.33 11.52
N ILE A 38 4.92 5.07 11.19
CA ILE A 38 3.60 4.49 10.98
C ILE A 38 2.91 4.26 12.33
N ARG A 39 1.74 4.90 12.55
CA ARG A 39 0.94 4.75 13.77
C ARG A 39 -0.10 3.66 13.68
N GLN A 40 -0.73 3.53 12.51
CA GLN A 40 -1.68 2.46 12.20
C GLN A 40 -1.38 1.96 10.80
N TRP A 41 -1.51 0.65 10.61
CA TRP A 41 -1.18 0.01 9.36
C TRP A 41 -2.11 -1.17 9.13
N GLU A 42 -3.00 -1.03 8.15
CA GLU A 42 -3.94 -2.08 7.77
C GLU A 42 -3.75 -2.38 6.29
N VAL A 43 -3.50 -3.64 5.96
CA VAL A 43 -3.32 -4.10 4.59
C VAL A 43 -4.22 -5.32 4.39
N GLY A 44 -5.04 -5.29 3.36
CA GLY A 44 -5.96 -6.38 3.12
C GLY A 44 -6.37 -6.53 1.67
N TRP A 45 -6.63 -7.77 1.30
CA TRP A 45 -7.14 -8.12 -0.01
C TRP A 45 -8.62 -7.83 -0.13
N HIS A 46 -9.07 -7.50 -1.34
CA HIS A 46 -10.47 -7.44 -1.73
C HIS A 46 -11.18 -8.76 -1.39
N VAL A 47 -12.39 -8.64 -0.88
CA VAL A 47 -13.17 -9.80 -0.41
C VAL A 47 -14.43 -10.04 -1.23
N PHE A 48 -15.06 -8.97 -1.74
CA PHE A 48 -16.39 -9.08 -2.31
C PHE A 48 -16.54 -8.19 -3.55
N ASP A 49 -16.94 -8.77 -4.69
CA ASP A 49 -17.12 -8.07 -5.96
C ASP A 49 -18.46 -7.35 -6.02
N GLU A 50 -18.50 -6.11 -5.52
CA GLU A 50 -19.71 -5.28 -5.58
C GLU A 50 -19.89 -4.61 -6.93
N THR A 51 -18.79 -4.27 -7.59
CA THR A 51 -18.78 -3.59 -8.88
C THR A 51 -17.64 -4.09 -9.75
N PRO A 52 -17.72 -3.88 -11.09
CA PRO A 52 -16.59 -4.19 -11.98
C PRO A 52 -15.33 -3.36 -11.69
N ALA A 53 -15.47 -2.27 -10.92
CA ALA A 53 -14.36 -1.37 -10.60
C ALA A 53 -13.68 -1.69 -9.27
N SER A 54 -13.97 -2.83 -8.65
CA SER A 54 -13.31 -3.24 -7.39
C SER A 54 -11.80 -3.39 -7.61
N TYR A 55 -11.00 -2.84 -6.68
CA TYR A 55 -9.55 -2.95 -6.69
C TYR A 55 -9.13 -4.21 -5.92
N ASP A 56 -7.85 -4.58 -6.01
CA ASP A 56 -7.42 -5.90 -5.55
C ASP A 56 -7.00 -5.92 -4.08
N PHE A 57 -6.31 -4.88 -3.61
CA PHE A 57 -6.00 -4.75 -2.18
C PHE A 57 -5.82 -3.29 -1.80
N ALA A 58 -5.85 -3.04 -0.51
CA ALA A 58 -5.79 -1.70 0.05
C ALA A 58 -4.80 -1.60 1.19
N VAL A 59 -4.25 -0.39 1.36
CA VAL A 59 -3.48 0.00 2.53
C VAL A 59 -4.17 1.19 3.18
N ASN A 60 -4.41 1.10 4.49
CA ASN A 60 -4.97 2.18 5.28
C ASN A 60 -3.99 2.49 6.40
N SER A 61 -3.45 3.70 6.43
CA SER A 61 -2.37 4.05 7.35
C SER A 61 -2.59 5.41 8.01
N LEU A 62 -1.92 5.61 9.14
CA LEU A 62 -2.04 6.81 9.95
C LEU A 62 -0.66 7.28 10.39
N PHE A 63 -0.44 8.60 10.30
CA PHE A 63 0.80 9.28 10.67
C PHE A 63 0.48 10.48 11.56
N ASP A 64 1.43 10.87 12.43
CA ASP A 64 1.24 11.97 13.36
C ASP A 64 0.99 13.30 12.64
N ASP A 65 1.75 13.56 11.58
CA ASP A 65 1.72 14.84 10.86
C ASP A 65 2.35 14.69 9.48
N THR A 66 2.36 15.77 8.71
CA THR A 66 2.93 15.80 7.36
C THR A 66 4.42 15.45 7.36
N ALA A 67 5.17 15.91 8.36
CA ALA A 67 6.60 15.62 8.44
C ALA A 67 6.87 14.12 8.63
N ALA A 68 6.11 13.47 9.50
CA ALA A 68 6.18 12.02 9.69
C ALA A 68 5.82 11.27 8.40
N PHE A 69 4.77 11.71 7.72
CA PHE A 69 4.37 11.12 6.43
C PHE A 69 5.49 11.26 5.39
N GLN A 70 6.14 12.42 5.32
CA GLN A 70 7.25 12.61 4.37
C GLN A 70 8.44 11.71 4.68
N ARG A 71 8.76 11.49 5.96
CA ARG A 71 9.83 10.55 6.34
C ARG A 71 9.49 9.12 5.96
N TYR A 72 8.25 8.71 6.16
CA TYR A 72 7.74 7.41 5.69
C TYR A 72 7.86 7.30 4.17
N PHE A 73 7.36 8.30 3.45
CA PHE A 73 7.34 8.28 1.99
C PHE A 73 8.74 8.09 1.40
N ASN A 74 9.75 8.76 1.99
CA ASN A 74 11.13 8.71 1.53
C ASN A 74 11.96 7.60 2.18
N HIS A 75 11.37 6.79 3.05
CA HIS A 75 12.08 5.71 3.70
C HIS A 75 12.50 4.64 2.68
N PRO A 76 13.76 4.11 2.76
CA PRO A 76 14.24 3.11 1.80
C PRO A 76 13.32 1.89 1.63
N ALA A 77 12.72 1.40 2.72
CA ALA A 77 11.81 0.26 2.66
C ALA A 77 10.53 0.59 1.84
N HIS A 78 9.99 1.80 2.00
CA HIS A 78 8.82 2.25 1.22
C HIS A 78 9.19 2.41 -0.26
N LEU A 79 10.35 3.02 -0.55
CA LEU A 79 10.81 3.20 -1.93
C LEU A 79 11.05 1.86 -2.62
N ALA A 80 11.57 0.87 -1.90
CA ALA A 80 11.75 -0.49 -2.43
C ALA A 80 10.40 -1.15 -2.78
N ALA A 81 9.39 -0.97 -1.93
CA ALA A 81 8.04 -1.48 -2.21
C ALA A 81 7.43 -0.82 -3.45
N ILE A 82 7.57 0.51 -3.58
CA ILE A 82 7.12 1.23 -4.79
C ILE A 82 7.81 0.69 -6.03
N ALA A 83 9.14 0.56 -6.01
CA ALA A 83 9.92 0.08 -7.13
C ALA A 83 9.45 -1.31 -7.60
N HIS A 84 9.17 -2.19 -6.65
CA HIS A 84 8.63 -3.52 -6.96
C HIS A 84 7.27 -3.42 -7.66
N TRP A 85 6.34 -2.64 -7.09
CA TRP A 85 4.97 -2.58 -7.59
C TRP A 85 4.83 -1.81 -8.90
N MET A 86 5.75 -0.91 -9.25
CA MET A 86 5.70 -0.16 -10.52
C MET A 86 5.59 -1.05 -11.74
N HIS A 87 6.09 -2.28 -11.67
CA HIS A 87 6.06 -3.24 -12.78
C HIS A 87 4.90 -4.23 -12.71
N HIS A 88 4.12 -4.21 -11.62
CA HIS A 88 3.13 -5.27 -11.36
C HIS A 88 1.73 -4.77 -11.05
N ALA A 89 1.57 -3.47 -10.80
CA ALA A 89 0.28 -2.89 -10.46
C ALA A 89 0.22 -1.41 -10.78
N SER A 90 -0.98 -0.87 -10.78
CA SER A 90 -1.26 0.55 -10.67
C SER A 90 -1.96 0.81 -9.34
N TRP A 91 -1.99 2.06 -8.88
CA TRP A 91 -2.66 2.42 -7.63
C TRP A 91 -3.16 3.84 -7.66
N VAL A 92 -4.14 4.10 -6.80
CA VAL A 92 -4.69 5.43 -6.54
C VAL A 92 -4.57 5.73 -5.06
N VAL A 93 -4.46 7.00 -4.72
CA VAL A 93 -4.13 7.45 -3.36
C VAL A 93 -5.06 8.58 -2.95
N VAL A 94 -5.42 8.59 -1.67
CA VAL A 94 -5.99 9.78 -1.05
C VAL A 94 -5.31 10.00 0.31
N ASP A 95 -4.93 11.25 0.56
CA ASP A 95 -4.37 11.70 1.84
C ASP A 95 -5.33 12.72 2.45
N MET A 96 -5.59 12.62 3.74
CA MET A 96 -6.47 13.58 4.39
C MET A 96 -6.04 13.86 5.81
N HIS A 97 -6.28 15.09 6.25
CA HIS A 97 -6.16 15.47 7.65
C HIS A 97 -7.38 14.95 8.43
N ILE A 98 -7.11 14.40 9.59
CA ILE A 98 -8.16 13.96 10.50
C ILE A 98 -7.93 14.47 11.91
#